data_f585606e5cf1bc326cac895d6c5aecd9
#
_entry.id   f585606e5cf1bc326cac895d6c5aecd9
#
_cell.length_a   1.000
_cell.length_b   1.000
_cell.length_c   1.000
_cell.angle_alpha   90.00
_cell.angle_beta   90.00
_cell.angle_gamma   90.00
#
_symmetry.space_group_name_H-M   'P 1'
#
loop_
_entity.id
_entity.type
_entity.pdbx_description
1 polymer ?
#
loop_
_entity_poly.entity_id
_entity_poly.type
_entity_poly.pdbx_seq_one_letter_code
_entity_poly.pdbx_strand_id
1 'polypeptide(L)'
;FFPEGGRSRTGLSLPSRPGLLSLIIRSFASLKDQNVKIVPVYIGYEKILEGQSYLSELTGGKKKKESLMDPIKVFKDFRNYLGNSYLNFADPIDLDTFLKTHVNDEYTISSPQKKPEWLTEVTVKLGQSVIRAINNSVQ
;
A
#
# COMPACT_ATOMS: atom_id res chain seq x y z
N PHE A 1 3.63 -4.86 0.54
CA PHE A 1 2.35 -4.71 1.28
C PHE A 1 1.57 -3.50 0.79
N PHE A 2 0.29 -3.46 1.08
CA PHE A 2 -0.58 -2.32 0.76
C PHE A 2 -0.64 -1.38 1.96
N PRO A 3 -0.12 -0.17 1.88
CA PRO A 3 -0.03 0.75 3.02
C PRO A 3 -1.41 1.18 3.54
N GLU A 4 -2.42 1.22 2.70
CA GLU A 4 -3.79 1.58 3.06
C GLU A 4 -4.53 0.47 3.83
N GLY A 5 -4.06 -0.76 3.78
CA GLY A 5 -4.67 -1.92 4.44
C GLY A 5 -6.07 -2.30 3.95
N GLY A 6 -6.49 -1.76 2.80
CA GLY A 6 -7.79 -2.02 2.19
C GLY A 6 -7.91 -1.41 0.80
N ARG A 7 -9.04 -1.64 0.15
CA ARG A 7 -9.36 -1.06 -1.16
C ARG A 7 -10.11 0.27 -0.99
N SER A 8 -9.70 1.28 -1.73
CA SER A 8 -10.50 2.49 -1.91
C SER A 8 -11.62 2.23 -2.92
N ARG A 9 -12.86 2.49 -2.54
CA ARG A 9 -14.01 2.41 -3.45
C ARG A 9 -14.20 3.67 -4.29
N THR A 10 -13.54 4.75 -3.91
CA THR A 10 -13.66 6.05 -4.57
C THR A 10 -12.53 6.33 -5.57
N GLY A 11 -11.54 5.44 -5.66
CA GLY A 11 -10.31 5.67 -6.43
C GLY A 11 -9.33 6.63 -5.76
N LEU A 12 -9.69 7.24 -4.64
CA LEU A 12 -8.81 8.11 -3.87
C LEU A 12 -7.98 7.29 -2.89
N SER A 13 -6.73 7.68 -2.67
CA SER A 13 -5.86 7.05 -1.67
C SER A 13 -6.43 7.21 -0.27
N LEU A 14 -6.42 6.11 0.47
CA LEU A 14 -6.79 6.09 1.88
C LEU A 14 -5.58 6.43 2.76
N PRO A 15 -5.80 6.91 3.99
CA PRO A 15 -4.72 7.06 4.95
C PRO A 15 -4.01 5.72 5.21
N SER A 16 -2.69 5.77 5.39
CA SER A 16 -1.93 4.55 5.69
C SER A 16 -2.33 3.95 7.04
N ARG A 17 -2.38 2.62 7.10
CA ARG A 17 -2.56 1.89 8.35
C ARG A 17 -1.22 1.62 9.02
N PRO A 18 -1.04 2.02 10.29
CA PRO A 18 0.28 2.04 10.92
C PRO A 18 0.82 0.65 11.29
N GLY A 19 -0.01 -0.39 11.35
CA GLY A 19 0.34 -1.67 11.96
C GLY A 19 1.66 -2.28 11.45
N LEU A 20 1.75 -2.54 10.14
CA LEU A 20 2.93 -3.14 9.55
C LEU A 20 4.13 -2.19 9.52
N LEU A 21 3.91 -0.91 9.22
CA LEU A 21 4.98 0.09 9.26
C LEU A 21 5.58 0.22 10.67
N SER A 22 4.74 0.24 11.70
CA SER A 22 5.19 0.25 13.09
C SER A 22 6.04 -0.98 13.44
N LEU A 23 5.65 -2.16 12.93
CA LEU A 23 6.43 -3.38 13.12
C LEU A 23 7.79 -3.30 12.42
N ILE A 24 7.83 -2.83 11.18
CA ILE A 24 9.07 -2.64 10.41
C ILE A 24 10.02 -1.67 11.14
N ILE A 25 9.51 -0.50 11.58
CA ILE A 25 10.32 0.48 12.31
C ILE A 25 10.86 -0.11 13.60
N ARG A 26 10.03 -0.82 14.38
CA ARG A 26 10.47 -1.45 15.63
C ARG A 26 11.55 -2.52 15.40
N SER A 27 11.35 -3.36 14.40
CA SER A 27 12.34 -4.39 14.06
C SER A 27 13.66 -3.74 13.62
N PHE A 28 13.61 -2.73 12.76
CA PHE A 28 14.78 -1.99 12.33
C PHE A 28 15.54 -1.33 13.50
N ALA A 29 14.82 -0.62 14.36
CA ALA A 29 15.41 0.07 15.52
C ALA A 29 15.98 -0.89 16.59
N SER A 30 15.59 -2.16 16.56
CA SER A 30 16.10 -3.20 17.45
C SER A 30 17.31 -3.95 16.87
N LEU A 31 17.50 -3.88 15.55
CA LEU A 31 18.58 -4.56 14.84
C LEU A 31 19.68 -3.54 14.52
N LYS A 32 20.90 -3.86 14.90
CA LYS A 32 22.08 -3.04 14.56
C LYS A 32 22.54 -3.38 13.15
N ASP A 33 23.06 -2.39 12.46
CA ASP A 33 23.75 -2.53 11.16
C ASP A 33 22.89 -3.10 10.00
N GLN A 34 21.59 -2.83 10.00
CA GLN A 34 20.70 -3.17 8.88
C GLN A 34 20.49 -1.96 7.96
N ASN A 35 20.51 -2.20 6.67
CA ASN A 35 20.13 -1.21 5.67
C ASN A 35 18.75 -1.58 5.11
N VAL A 36 17.72 -0.84 5.51
CA VAL A 36 16.34 -1.08 5.08
C VAL A 36 15.84 0.12 4.29
N LYS A 37 15.35 -0.14 3.08
CA LYS A 37 14.72 0.86 2.22
C LYS A 37 13.30 0.46 1.93
N ILE A 38 12.38 1.42 2.01
CA ILE A 38 10.99 1.25 1.61
C ILE A 38 10.85 1.83 0.21
N VAL A 39 10.46 1.00 -0.76
CA VAL A 39 10.23 1.41 -2.14
C VAL A 39 8.73 1.54 -2.36
N PRO A 40 8.18 2.77 -2.49
CA PRO A 40 6.79 2.95 -2.86
C PRO A 40 6.57 2.55 -4.31
N VAL A 41 5.51 1.78 -4.57
CA VAL A 41 5.20 1.32 -5.92
C VAL A 41 3.75 1.63 -6.23
N TYR A 42 3.52 2.33 -7.34
CA TYR A 42 2.20 2.51 -7.92
C TYR A 42 1.91 1.38 -8.90
N ILE A 43 0.71 0.82 -8.79
CA ILE A 43 0.21 -0.21 -9.73
C ILE A 43 -1.03 0.36 -10.39
N GLY A 44 -0.93 0.68 -11.68
CA GLY A 44 -2.04 1.12 -12.52
C GLY A 44 -2.53 0.03 -13.45
N TYR A 45 -3.82 0.00 -13.73
CA TYR A 45 -4.43 -0.90 -14.71
C TYR A 45 -5.18 -0.07 -15.76
N GLU A 46 -4.95 -0.37 -17.03
CA GLU A 46 -5.65 0.29 -18.15
C GLU A 46 -7.16 0.01 -18.12
N LYS A 47 -7.53 -1.20 -17.71
CA LYS A 47 -8.91 -1.63 -17.58
C LYS A 47 -9.16 -2.26 -16.21
N ILE A 48 -10.16 -1.76 -15.51
CA ILE A 48 -10.59 -2.32 -14.23
C ILE A 48 -11.75 -3.28 -14.52
N LEU A 49 -11.51 -4.57 -14.32
CA LEU A 49 -12.52 -5.63 -14.50
C LEU A 49 -13.78 -5.42 -13.64
N GLU A 50 -13.62 -4.77 -12.51
CA GLU A 50 -14.71 -4.49 -11.57
C GLU A 50 -15.56 -3.27 -11.98
N GLY A 51 -15.16 -2.50 -13.00
CA GLY A 51 -15.85 -1.26 -13.39
C GLY A 51 -17.30 -1.46 -13.79
N GLN A 52 -17.65 -2.57 -14.43
CA GLN A 52 -19.04 -2.88 -14.81
C GLN A 52 -19.86 -3.37 -13.60
N SER A 53 -19.29 -4.12 -12.67
CA SER A 53 -20.00 -4.52 -11.45
C SER A 53 -20.19 -3.35 -10.50
N TYR A 54 -19.22 -2.43 -10.40
CA TYR A 54 -19.37 -1.17 -9.66
C TYR A 54 -20.45 -0.27 -10.23
N LEU A 55 -20.49 -0.10 -11.54
CA LEU A 55 -21.55 0.67 -12.21
C LEU A 55 -22.92 0.05 -11.99
N SER A 56 -23.04 -1.29 -12.02
CA SER A 56 -24.30 -1.98 -11.77
C SER A 56 -24.74 -1.89 -10.30
N GLU A 57 -23.80 -1.88 -9.34
CA GLU A 57 -24.12 -1.66 -7.93
C GLU A 57 -24.53 -0.21 -7.66
N LEU A 58 -23.87 0.77 -8.26
CA LEU A 58 -24.20 2.19 -8.15
C LEU A 58 -25.55 2.55 -8.79
N THR A 59 -25.95 1.84 -9.84
CA THR A 59 -27.25 2.02 -10.52
C THR A 59 -28.38 1.18 -9.93
N GLY A 60 -28.15 0.49 -8.79
CA GLY A 60 -29.18 -0.27 -8.07
C GLY A 60 -29.52 -1.62 -8.73
N GLY A 61 -28.64 -2.14 -9.59
CA GLY A 61 -28.80 -3.46 -10.18
C GLY A 61 -28.74 -4.58 -9.14
N LYS A 62 -29.77 -5.44 -9.12
CA LYS A 62 -29.79 -6.64 -8.28
C LYS A 62 -28.59 -7.52 -8.58
N LYS A 63 -27.87 -7.99 -7.54
CA LYS A 63 -26.84 -9.01 -7.66
C LYS A 63 -27.34 -10.17 -8.49
N LYS A 64 -26.84 -10.31 -9.71
CA LYS A 64 -27.02 -11.54 -10.49
C LYS A 64 -26.30 -12.66 -9.74
N LYS A 65 -27.03 -13.74 -9.41
CA LYS A 65 -26.41 -14.99 -8.95
C LYS A 65 -25.36 -15.41 -9.96
N GLU A 66 -24.15 -15.61 -9.48
CA GLU A 66 -23.05 -16.14 -10.27
C GLU A 66 -23.50 -17.49 -10.85
N SER A 67 -23.86 -17.48 -12.11
CA SER A 67 -24.02 -18.70 -12.88
C SER A 67 -22.64 -19.32 -13.02
N LEU A 68 -22.52 -20.64 -12.83
CA LEU A 68 -21.32 -21.43 -13.08
C LEU A 68 -20.95 -21.30 -14.55
N MET A 69 -20.36 -20.19 -14.95
CA MET A 69 -19.86 -19.99 -16.32
C MET A 69 -18.65 -20.88 -16.54
N ASP A 70 -18.61 -21.51 -17.68
CA ASP A 70 -17.52 -22.38 -18.13
C ASP A 70 -16.17 -21.67 -17.91
N PRO A 71 -15.26 -22.21 -17.06
CA PRO A 71 -13.98 -21.58 -16.73
C PRO A 71 -13.15 -21.23 -17.97
N ILE A 72 -13.28 -21.99 -19.05
CA ILE A 72 -12.54 -21.78 -20.31
C ILE A 72 -13.03 -20.51 -21.02
N LYS A 73 -14.33 -20.25 -21.00
CA LYS A 73 -14.93 -19.06 -21.59
C LYS A 73 -14.57 -17.81 -20.81
N VAL A 74 -14.62 -17.92 -19.49
CA VAL A 74 -14.16 -16.85 -18.57
C VAL A 74 -12.69 -16.52 -18.81
N PHE A 75 -11.83 -17.54 -19.00
CA PHE A 75 -10.39 -17.32 -19.23
C PHE A 75 -10.10 -16.69 -20.60
N LYS A 76 -10.87 -16.99 -21.61
CA LYS A 76 -10.74 -16.43 -22.97
C LYS A 76 -11.21 -14.97 -23.01
N ASP A 77 -12.32 -14.68 -22.34
CA ASP A 77 -12.83 -13.31 -22.19
C ASP A 77 -11.92 -12.48 -21.30
N PHE A 78 -11.32 -13.06 -20.26
CA PHE A 78 -10.36 -12.44 -19.36
C PHE A 78 -9.13 -11.91 -20.13
N ARG A 79 -8.59 -12.69 -21.06
CA ARG A 79 -7.41 -12.30 -21.86
C ARG A 79 -7.67 -11.10 -22.78
N ASN A 80 -8.89 -10.92 -23.23
CA ASN A 80 -9.29 -9.79 -24.07
C ASN A 80 -9.65 -8.53 -23.27
N TYR A 81 -9.93 -8.68 -21.96
CA TYR A 81 -10.29 -7.59 -21.06
C TYR A 81 -9.13 -7.08 -20.21
N LEU A 82 -8.05 -7.83 -20.08
CA LEU A 82 -6.85 -7.40 -19.38
C LEU A 82 -6.08 -6.44 -20.27
N GLY A 83 -6.30 -5.15 -20.10
CA GLY A 83 -5.41 -4.13 -20.66
C GLY A 83 -4.00 -4.20 -20.07
N ASN A 84 -3.18 -3.22 -20.34
CA ASN A 84 -1.85 -3.11 -19.77
C ASN A 84 -1.92 -2.82 -18.26
N SER A 85 -0.94 -3.34 -17.53
CA SER A 85 -0.66 -2.93 -16.15
C SER A 85 0.63 -2.13 -16.13
N TYR A 86 0.64 -1.07 -15.36
CA TYR A 86 1.78 -0.15 -15.21
C TYR A 86 2.30 -0.25 -13.79
N LEU A 87 3.61 -0.37 -13.68
CA LEU A 87 4.31 -0.40 -12.39
C LEU A 87 5.28 0.77 -12.36
N ASN A 88 5.02 1.74 -11.51
CA ASN A 88 5.90 2.89 -11.32
C ASN A 88 6.53 2.83 -9.93
N PHE A 89 7.85 2.83 -9.91
CA PHE A 89 8.64 2.80 -8.68
C PHE A 89 9.03 4.23 -8.32
N ALA A 90 8.66 4.68 -7.12
CA ALA A 90 9.15 5.94 -6.58
C ALA A 90 10.54 5.77 -5.95
N ASP A 91 11.16 6.90 -5.61
CA ASP A 91 12.45 6.90 -4.94
C ASP A 91 12.40 6.13 -3.62
N PRO A 92 13.40 5.26 -3.35
CA PRO A 92 13.46 4.52 -2.11
C PRO A 92 13.59 5.44 -0.89
N ILE A 93 12.79 5.22 0.13
CA ILE A 93 12.90 5.89 1.43
C ILE A 93 13.88 5.08 2.28
N ASP A 94 15.06 5.62 2.54
CA ASP A 94 16.03 5.05 3.45
C ASP A 94 15.54 5.20 4.90
N LEU A 95 15.39 4.08 5.60
CA LEU A 95 14.74 4.08 6.91
C LEU A 95 15.65 4.67 8.00
N ASP A 96 16.96 4.49 7.90
CA ASP A 96 17.92 5.10 8.84
C ASP A 96 17.89 6.62 8.73
N THR A 97 18.03 7.14 7.51
CA THR A 97 17.97 8.58 7.24
C THR A 97 16.63 9.18 7.67
N PHE A 98 15.53 8.46 7.41
CA PHE A 98 14.20 8.91 7.79
C PHE A 98 14.04 9.01 9.31
N LEU A 99 14.51 8.01 10.05
CA LEU A 99 14.41 8.01 11.52
C LEU A 99 15.32 9.05 12.15
N LYS A 100 16.55 9.23 11.69
CA LYS A 100 17.45 10.31 12.14
C LYS A 100 16.85 11.69 11.95
N THR A 101 16.16 11.91 10.85
CA THR A 101 15.51 13.20 10.56
C THR A 101 14.30 13.47 11.46
N HIS A 102 13.54 12.43 11.87
CA HIS A 102 12.25 12.62 12.53
C HIS A 102 12.23 12.26 14.02
N VAL A 103 13.23 11.53 14.50
CA VAL A 103 13.32 11.07 15.91
C VAL A 103 14.56 11.60 16.61
N ASN A 104 15.54 12.10 15.91
CA ASN A 104 16.92 12.34 16.31
C ASN A 104 17.81 11.09 16.22
N ASP A 105 19.09 11.25 16.50
CA ASP A 105 20.11 10.18 16.34
C ASP A 105 19.92 8.97 17.27
N GLU A 106 19.09 9.08 18.30
CA GLU A 106 18.87 8.02 19.29
C GLU A 106 17.53 7.29 19.12
N TYR A 107 17.24 6.79 17.93
CA TYR A 107 16.01 6.01 17.72
C TYR A 107 16.08 4.53 18.14
N THR A 108 17.16 4.11 18.82
CA THR A 108 17.36 2.73 19.25
C THR A 108 16.35 2.28 20.29
N ILE A 109 15.89 1.04 20.17
CA ILE A 109 14.97 0.42 21.13
C ILE A 109 15.76 -0.55 22.02
N SER A 110 15.96 -0.16 23.27
CA SER A 110 16.68 -0.96 24.26
C SER A 110 15.85 -2.13 24.81
N SER A 111 14.52 -2.05 24.73
CA SER A 111 13.63 -3.12 25.19
C SER A 111 12.49 -3.35 24.19
N PRO A 112 12.40 -4.54 23.59
CA PRO A 112 11.33 -4.86 22.62
C PRO A 112 9.91 -4.81 23.21
N GLN A 113 9.78 -4.92 24.52
CA GLN A 113 8.48 -4.95 25.20
C GLN A 113 7.89 -3.55 25.42
N LYS A 114 8.71 -2.51 25.48
CA LYS A 114 8.22 -1.15 25.70
C LYS A 114 8.10 -0.42 24.36
N LYS A 115 6.90 0.07 24.08
CA LYS A 115 6.66 0.90 22.88
C LYS A 115 7.27 2.28 23.12
N PRO A 116 8.23 2.75 22.27
CA PRO A 116 8.76 4.10 22.37
C PRO A 116 7.69 5.15 22.12
N GLU A 117 7.77 6.29 22.79
CA GLU A 117 6.81 7.40 22.62
C GLU A 117 6.83 7.96 21.19
N TRP A 118 8.00 8.08 20.59
CA TRP A 118 8.17 8.58 19.22
C TRP A 118 7.60 7.66 18.14
N LEU A 119 7.42 6.37 18.43
CA LEU A 119 7.06 5.37 17.40
C LEU A 119 5.74 5.67 16.69
N THR A 120 4.73 6.14 17.41
CA THR A 120 3.40 6.39 16.83
C THR A 120 3.47 7.54 15.83
N GLU A 121 4.08 8.64 16.20
CA GLU A 121 4.19 9.83 15.36
C GLU A 121 5.03 9.55 14.10
N VAL A 122 6.19 8.93 14.26
CA VAL A 122 7.08 8.64 13.13
C VAL A 122 6.47 7.61 12.17
N THR A 123 5.70 6.65 12.69
CA THR A 123 4.98 5.69 11.84
C THR A 123 3.93 6.38 10.97
N VAL A 124 3.21 7.35 11.51
CA VAL A 124 2.24 8.14 10.74
C VAL A 124 2.95 8.98 9.67
N LYS A 125 4.05 9.65 10.03
CA LYS A 125 4.85 10.45 9.07
C LYS A 125 5.39 9.58 7.93
N LEU A 126 5.91 8.39 8.25
CA LEU A 126 6.41 7.46 7.24
C LEU A 126 5.28 7.00 6.31
N GLY A 127 4.13 6.63 6.88
CA GLY A 127 2.96 6.26 6.11
C GLY A 127 2.49 7.36 5.15
N GLN A 128 2.45 8.60 5.61
CA GLN A 128 2.12 9.76 4.78
C GLN A 128 3.14 9.96 3.65
N SER A 129 4.44 9.80 3.93
CA SER A 129 5.50 9.91 2.93
C SER A 129 5.37 8.82 1.87
N VAL A 130 5.08 7.58 2.26
CA VAL A 130 4.84 6.46 1.33
C VAL A 130 3.63 6.72 0.43
N ILE A 131 2.49 7.10 1.00
CA ILE A 131 1.27 7.41 0.22
C ILE A 131 1.51 8.58 -0.74
N ARG A 132 2.17 9.64 -0.28
CA ARG A 132 2.52 10.79 -1.13
C ARG A 132 3.41 10.36 -2.31
N ALA A 133 4.43 9.55 -2.06
CA ALA A 133 5.32 9.05 -3.09
C ALA A 133 4.59 8.18 -4.12
N ILE A 134 3.67 7.31 -3.68
CA ILE A 134 2.81 6.52 -4.57
C ILE A 134 1.95 7.45 -5.43
N ASN A 135 1.28 8.44 -4.83
CA ASN A 135 0.40 9.37 -5.56
C ASN A 135 1.17 10.22 -6.59
N ASN A 136 2.41 10.63 -6.25
CA ASN A 136 3.26 11.38 -7.18
C ASN A 136 3.78 10.51 -8.34
N SER A 137 3.71 9.18 -8.21
CA SER A 137 4.12 8.22 -9.25
C SER A 137 2.99 7.85 -10.22
N VAL A 138 1.80 8.41 -10.04
CA VAL A 138 0.68 8.28 -10.99
C VAL A 138 1.01 9.12 -12.22
N GLN A 139 1.03 8.49 -13.38
CA GLN A 139 1.16 9.14 -14.70
C GLN A 139 -0.18 9.13 -15.43
#